data_f79e69532146e19a63c66a9ae9ffc6d0
#
_entry.id   f79e69532146e19a63c66a9ae9ffc6d0
#
_cell.length_a   1.000
_cell.length_b   1.000
_cell.length_c   1.000
_cell.angle_alpha   90.00
_cell.angle_beta   90.00
_cell.angle_gamma   90.00
#
_symmetry.space_group_name_H-M   'P 1'
#
loop_
_entity.id
_entity.type
_entity.pdbx_description
1 polymer ?
#
loop_
_entity_poly.entity_id
_entity_poly.type
_entity_poly.pdbx_seq_one_letter_code
_entity_poly.pdbx_strand_id
1 'polypeptide(L)'
;MENLQAVCKTKQQGGIIMSKDILEEIIAHKRIEIAAQEQNVPISFLEDLLEKNDDMAKVHSMKASLAASATGIIAEFKRRSPSKDWINRDADAKVIPASYQQAGASALSILTDEHFFGGGLRDIRAARPTVSLPILRKDFIISRYQLLQAKAAQADAVLLIAAALSKEECSTLACEAHKLGLEVLLEMHHEGELDYVNEYVDMAGINNRNLGTFHTDVENSFRMAEKLPADILKVSESGISNPQTVKLLRQEGFRGFLIGETFMKTANPGNTLSIFIKELES
;
A
#
# COMPACT_ATOMS: atom_id res chain seq x y z
N MET A 1 -49.27 -8.26 -23.43
CA MET A 1 -48.55 -7.15 -22.75
C MET A 1 -48.10 -7.55 -21.32
N GLU A 2 -47.57 -8.78 -21.14
CA GLU A 2 -47.17 -9.30 -19.78
C GLU A 2 -45.70 -9.74 -19.72
N ASN A 3 -44.89 -9.52 -20.75
CA ASN A 3 -43.51 -10.01 -20.80
C ASN A 3 -42.40 -8.93 -20.69
N LEU A 4 -42.76 -7.67 -20.38
CA LEU A 4 -41.79 -6.57 -20.30
C LEU A 4 -41.52 -6.10 -18.83
N GLN A 5 -42.26 -6.60 -17.86
CA GLN A 5 -42.03 -6.26 -16.44
C GLN A 5 -41.12 -7.23 -15.67
N ALA A 6 -40.83 -8.40 -16.22
CA ALA A 6 -39.98 -9.41 -15.56
C ALA A 6 -38.48 -9.16 -15.76
N VAL A 7 -38.09 -8.41 -16.79
CA VAL A 7 -36.66 -8.17 -17.12
C VAL A 7 -36.08 -6.98 -16.34
N CYS A 8 -36.92 -6.14 -15.74
CA CYS A 8 -36.45 -4.95 -15.01
C CYS A 8 -36.17 -5.19 -13.51
N LYS A 9 -36.61 -6.34 -12.95
CA LYS A 9 -36.38 -6.65 -11.51
C LYS A 9 -35.11 -7.45 -11.22
N THR A 10 -34.46 -8.01 -12.24
CA THR A 10 -33.22 -8.79 -12.06
C THR A 10 -31.95 -7.96 -12.12
N LYS A 11 -32.01 -6.68 -12.47
CA LYS A 11 -30.82 -5.80 -12.52
C LYS A 11 -30.53 -5.00 -11.24
N GLN A 12 -31.39 -5.05 -10.24
CA GLN A 12 -31.18 -4.33 -8.97
C GLN A 12 -30.66 -5.21 -7.81
N GLN A 13 -30.56 -6.51 -7.98
CA GLN A 13 -29.97 -7.40 -6.98
C GLN A 13 -28.49 -7.75 -7.23
N GLY A 14 -27.94 -7.37 -8.37
CA GLY A 14 -26.53 -7.61 -8.72
C GLY A 14 -25.51 -6.60 -8.16
N GLY A 15 -25.96 -5.53 -7.51
CA GLY A 15 -25.06 -4.41 -7.12
C GLY A 15 -24.46 -4.50 -5.72
N ILE A 16 -24.85 -5.46 -4.88
CA ILE A 16 -24.40 -5.52 -3.47
C ILE A 16 -23.42 -6.68 -3.21
N ILE A 17 -23.28 -7.63 -4.14
CA ILE A 17 -22.44 -8.82 -3.96
C ILE A 17 -20.99 -8.61 -4.45
N MET A 18 -20.71 -7.59 -5.28
CA MET A 18 -19.43 -7.44 -5.99
C MET A 18 -18.24 -7.01 -5.13
N SER A 19 -18.41 -6.67 -3.89
CA SER A 19 -17.36 -5.99 -3.13
C SER A 19 -16.58 -6.85 -2.16
N LYS A 20 -17.24 -7.78 -1.54
CA LYS A 20 -16.58 -8.82 -0.76
C LYS A 20 -15.79 -9.75 -1.69
N ASP A 21 -16.28 -9.87 -2.92
CA ASP A 21 -15.73 -10.71 -3.97
C ASP A 21 -14.36 -10.28 -4.46
N ILE A 22 -14.04 -8.96 -4.60
CA ILE A 22 -12.76 -8.56 -5.21
C ILE A 22 -11.55 -8.86 -4.29
N LEU A 23 -11.65 -8.62 -2.99
CA LEU A 23 -10.57 -8.96 -2.07
C LEU A 23 -10.40 -10.48 -1.97
N GLU A 24 -11.50 -11.21 -1.87
CA GLU A 24 -11.50 -12.68 -1.86
C GLU A 24 -10.91 -13.25 -3.15
N GLU A 25 -11.25 -12.69 -4.31
CA GLU A 25 -10.69 -13.04 -5.62
C GLU A 25 -9.18 -12.78 -5.66
N ILE A 26 -8.74 -11.61 -5.21
CA ILE A 26 -7.32 -11.25 -5.14
C ILE A 26 -6.56 -12.22 -4.24
N ILE A 27 -7.09 -12.54 -3.05
CA ILE A 27 -6.44 -13.44 -2.11
C ILE A 27 -6.40 -14.88 -2.65
N ALA A 28 -7.47 -15.34 -3.29
CA ALA A 28 -7.49 -16.66 -3.94
C ALA A 28 -6.43 -16.76 -5.05
N HIS A 29 -6.33 -15.75 -5.90
CA HIS A 29 -5.30 -15.65 -6.93
C HIS A 29 -3.88 -15.62 -6.33
N LYS A 30 -3.69 -14.83 -5.26
CA LYS A 30 -2.41 -14.69 -4.58
C LYS A 30 -1.91 -16.02 -3.99
N ARG A 31 -2.80 -16.85 -3.44
CA ARG A 31 -2.43 -18.20 -2.98
C ARG A 31 -1.89 -19.08 -4.10
N ILE A 32 -2.49 -19.03 -5.29
CA ILE A 32 -2.03 -19.77 -6.47
C ILE A 32 -0.68 -19.23 -6.93
N GLU A 33 -0.54 -17.91 -7.02
CA GLU A 33 0.69 -17.22 -7.40
C GLU A 33 1.86 -17.63 -6.49
N ILE A 34 1.66 -17.53 -5.16
CA ILE A 34 2.68 -17.89 -4.17
C ILE A 34 3.08 -19.35 -4.31
N ALA A 35 2.12 -20.27 -4.40
CA ALA A 35 2.40 -21.71 -4.54
C ALA A 35 3.25 -22.00 -5.79
N ALA A 36 2.95 -21.35 -6.92
CA ALA A 36 3.74 -21.49 -8.15
C ALA A 36 5.14 -20.88 -8.03
N GLN A 37 5.27 -19.75 -7.32
CA GLN A 37 6.55 -19.10 -7.09
C GLN A 37 7.44 -19.92 -6.15
N GLU A 38 6.90 -20.51 -5.09
CA GLU A 38 7.63 -21.38 -4.15
C GLU A 38 8.15 -22.66 -4.82
N GLN A 39 7.42 -23.21 -5.80
CA GLN A 39 7.90 -24.36 -6.60
C GLN A 39 9.12 -24.00 -7.44
N ASN A 40 9.19 -22.77 -7.97
CA ASN A 40 10.29 -22.33 -8.81
C ASN A 40 11.49 -21.78 -8.00
N VAL A 41 11.21 -21.14 -6.89
CA VAL A 41 12.19 -20.53 -5.98
C VAL A 41 11.81 -20.93 -4.55
N PRO A 42 12.38 -22.00 -4.00
CA PRO A 42 12.06 -22.47 -2.64
C PRO A 42 12.38 -21.44 -1.56
N ILE A 43 11.67 -21.49 -0.43
CA ILE A 43 11.92 -20.65 0.75
C ILE A 43 13.40 -20.70 1.17
N SER A 44 14.00 -21.91 1.23
CA SER A 44 15.40 -22.10 1.62
C SER A 44 16.38 -21.35 0.73
N PHE A 45 16.08 -21.22 -0.57
CA PHE A 45 16.90 -20.42 -1.48
C PHE A 45 16.86 -18.93 -1.13
N LEU A 46 15.69 -18.39 -0.77
CA LEU A 46 15.57 -16.99 -0.34
C LEU A 46 16.26 -16.75 1.01
N GLU A 47 16.14 -17.69 1.95
CA GLU A 47 16.84 -17.63 3.24
C GLU A 47 18.35 -17.64 3.05
N ASP A 48 18.89 -18.57 2.28
CA ASP A 48 20.30 -18.66 1.92
C ASP A 48 20.81 -17.37 1.22
N LEU A 49 19.98 -16.78 0.34
CA LEU A 49 20.30 -15.54 -0.35
C LEU A 49 20.43 -14.37 0.62
N LEU A 50 19.53 -14.28 1.58
CA LEU A 50 19.53 -13.20 2.58
C LEU A 50 20.68 -13.34 3.57
N GLU A 51 21.02 -14.56 4.02
CA GLU A 51 22.13 -14.81 4.92
C GLU A 51 23.50 -14.48 4.30
N LYS A 52 23.64 -14.62 2.97
CA LYS A 52 24.91 -14.38 2.26
C LYS A 52 25.12 -12.94 1.80
N ASN A 53 24.13 -12.05 1.97
CA ASN A 53 24.18 -10.69 1.43
C ASN A 53 23.93 -9.64 2.52
N ASP A 54 25.00 -9.21 3.21
CA ASP A 54 24.95 -8.14 4.21
C ASP A 54 24.40 -6.81 3.69
N ASP A 55 24.59 -6.50 2.41
CA ASP A 55 24.04 -5.27 1.79
C ASP A 55 22.51 -5.24 1.76
N MET A 56 21.85 -6.40 1.82
CA MET A 56 20.39 -6.50 1.98
C MET A 56 19.92 -6.23 3.41
N ALA A 57 20.86 -6.12 4.36
CA ALA A 57 20.54 -5.79 5.76
C ALA A 57 20.22 -4.31 5.97
N LYS A 58 20.68 -3.41 5.09
CA LYS A 58 20.39 -1.97 5.21
C LYS A 58 18.93 -1.70 4.93
N VAL A 59 18.26 -1.12 5.93
CA VAL A 59 16.85 -0.71 5.86
C VAL A 59 16.77 0.79 6.11
N HIS A 60 15.98 1.47 5.28
CA HIS A 60 15.65 2.88 5.50
C HIS A 60 14.32 2.91 6.27
N SER A 61 14.33 3.40 7.51
CA SER A 61 13.11 3.47 8.30
C SER A 61 12.08 4.40 7.67
N MET A 62 10.94 3.84 7.26
CA MET A 62 9.80 4.59 6.77
C MET A 62 9.13 5.36 7.91
N LYS A 63 8.98 4.72 9.07
CA LYS A 63 8.45 5.36 10.28
C LYS A 63 9.26 6.61 10.65
N ALA A 64 10.59 6.50 10.71
CA ALA A 64 11.46 7.63 11.03
C ALA A 64 11.40 8.73 9.95
N SER A 65 11.40 8.35 8.68
CA SER A 65 11.28 9.29 7.56
C SER A 65 9.98 10.09 7.62
N LEU A 66 8.86 9.43 7.85
CA LEU A 66 7.54 10.09 7.98
C LEU A 66 7.45 10.96 9.24
N ALA A 67 7.97 10.48 10.37
CA ALA A 67 7.97 11.24 11.64
C ALA A 67 8.77 12.54 11.53
N ALA A 68 9.91 12.53 10.84
CA ALA A 68 10.77 13.68 10.64
C ALA A 68 10.30 14.62 9.53
N SER A 69 9.39 14.17 8.66
CA SER A 69 8.99 14.92 7.47
C SER A 69 8.04 16.07 7.76
N ALA A 70 8.27 17.20 7.10
CA ALA A 70 7.33 18.33 7.08
C ALA A 70 6.05 18.01 6.30
N THR A 71 6.11 17.17 5.25
CA THR A 71 4.98 16.86 4.36
C THR A 71 4.38 15.47 4.59
N GLY A 72 5.19 14.44 4.87
CA GLY A 72 4.75 13.08 5.12
C GLY A 72 4.21 12.34 3.88
N ILE A 73 4.55 12.80 2.67
CA ILE A 73 4.00 12.20 1.44
C ILE A 73 4.67 10.85 1.14
N ILE A 74 3.87 9.80 1.10
CA ILE A 74 4.22 8.48 0.55
C ILE A 74 3.75 8.47 -0.90
N ALA A 75 4.67 8.66 -1.84
CA ALA A 75 4.33 8.72 -3.26
C ALA A 75 4.23 7.32 -3.85
N GLU A 76 3.04 6.96 -4.35
CA GLU A 76 2.76 5.61 -4.85
C GLU A 76 3.04 5.51 -6.35
N PHE A 77 3.84 4.52 -6.72
CA PHE A 77 4.03 4.06 -8.09
C PHE A 77 3.06 2.93 -8.40
N LYS A 78 2.14 3.18 -9.31
CA LYS A 78 1.06 2.26 -9.69
C LYS A 78 0.64 2.44 -11.15
N ARG A 79 0.69 1.35 -11.94
CA ARG A 79 0.28 1.40 -13.35
C ARG A 79 -1.20 1.18 -13.58
N ARG A 80 -1.85 0.37 -12.73
CA ARG A 80 -3.22 -0.11 -12.89
C ARG A 80 -3.95 -0.21 -11.56
N SER A 81 -5.27 -0.22 -11.57
CA SER A 81 -6.08 -0.61 -10.42
C SER A 81 -7.39 -1.26 -10.86
N PRO A 82 -8.02 -2.15 -10.05
CA PRO A 82 -9.29 -2.77 -10.40
C PRO A 82 -10.41 -1.76 -10.70
N SER A 83 -10.40 -0.59 -10.05
CA SER A 83 -11.44 0.43 -10.21
C SER A 83 -11.24 1.37 -11.41
N LYS A 84 -10.02 1.46 -11.97
CA LYS A 84 -9.65 2.45 -13.01
C LYS A 84 -9.00 1.83 -14.24
N ASP A 85 -8.71 0.50 -14.20
CA ASP A 85 -7.88 -0.16 -15.19
C ASP A 85 -6.51 0.54 -15.34
N TRP A 86 -5.97 0.69 -16.53
CA TRP A 86 -4.68 1.31 -16.76
C TRP A 86 -4.69 2.83 -16.49
N ILE A 87 -3.91 3.26 -15.51
CA ILE A 87 -3.70 4.66 -15.16
C ILE A 87 -2.51 5.21 -15.95
N ASN A 88 -1.40 4.45 -15.98
CA ASN A 88 -0.19 4.79 -16.72
C ASN A 88 0.55 3.49 -17.08
N ARG A 89 0.20 2.91 -18.23
CA ARG A 89 0.67 1.58 -18.63
C ARG A 89 2.19 1.52 -18.83
N ASP A 90 2.74 2.57 -19.41
CA ASP A 90 4.15 2.64 -19.82
C ASP A 90 5.06 3.28 -18.75
N ALA A 91 4.53 3.43 -17.51
CA ALA A 91 5.27 4.01 -16.41
C ALA A 91 6.55 3.23 -16.10
N ASP A 92 7.70 3.94 -16.07
CA ASP A 92 9.01 3.36 -15.78
C ASP A 92 9.35 3.49 -14.29
N ALA A 93 9.57 2.34 -13.64
CA ALA A 93 9.91 2.25 -12.23
C ALA A 93 11.34 2.77 -11.91
N LYS A 94 12.21 2.98 -12.91
CA LYS A 94 13.50 3.65 -12.70
C LYS A 94 13.36 5.17 -12.68
N VAL A 95 12.37 5.72 -13.38
CA VAL A 95 12.22 7.15 -13.61
C VAL A 95 11.28 7.80 -12.61
N ILE A 96 10.06 7.25 -12.45
CA ILE A 96 9.02 7.90 -11.65
C ILE A 96 9.37 7.92 -10.16
N PRO A 97 9.81 6.82 -9.50
CA PRO A 97 10.23 6.88 -8.10
C PRO A 97 11.39 7.86 -7.85
N ALA A 98 12.36 7.92 -8.75
CA ALA A 98 13.45 8.89 -8.68
C ALA A 98 12.94 10.34 -8.78
N SER A 99 11.97 10.60 -9.66
CA SER A 99 11.33 11.92 -9.77
C SER A 99 10.52 12.29 -8.53
N TYR A 100 9.91 11.32 -7.87
CA TYR A 100 9.22 11.53 -6.60
C TYR A 100 10.18 11.92 -5.47
N GLN A 101 11.33 11.25 -5.39
CA GLN A 101 12.38 11.64 -4.44
C GLN A 101 12.86 13.07 -4.70
N GLN A 102 13.16 13.42 -5.95
CA GLN A 102 13.58 14.77 -6.32
C GLN A 102 12.51 15.84 -6.02
N ALA A 103 11.24 15.47 -6.11
CA ALA A 103 10.10 16.33 -5.80
C ALA A 103 9.85 16.52 -4.30
N GLY A 104 10.52 15.75 -3.41
CA GLY A 104 10.39 15.88 -1.97
C GLY A 104 9.44 14.88 -1.30
N ALA A 105 9.17 13.72 -1.93
CA ALA A 105 8.51 12.61 -1.26
C ALA A 105 9.28 12.19 0.00
N SER A 106 8.56 11.74 1.03
CA SER A 106 9.15 11.24 2.28
C SER A 106 9.40 9.74 2.25
N ALA A 107 8.61 9.03 1.46
CA ALA A 107 8.70 7.59 1.24
C ALA A 107 8.07 7.23 -0.11
N LEU A 108 8.32 6.00 -0.55
CA LEU A 108 7.75 5.45 -1.76
C LEU A 108 6.86 4.24 -1.43
N SER A 109 5.76 4.10 -2.16
CA SER A 109 4.94 2.88 -2.20
C SER A 109 5.00 2.31 -3.61
N ILE A 110 5.35 1.04 -3.77
CA ILE A 110 5.47 0.40 -5.08
C ILE A 110 4.57 -0.83 -5.12
N LEU A 111 3.57 -0.81 -6.01
CA LEU A 111 2.67 -1.95 -6.23
C LEU A 111 3.45 -3.12 -6.84
N THR A 112 3.30 -4.31 -6.24
CA THR A 112 3.98 -5.52 -6.73
C THR A 112 3.02 -6.63 -7.14
N ASP A 113 1.71 -6.43 -7.04
CA ASP A 113 0.71 -7.32 -7.64
C ASP A 113 0.67 -7.12 -9.16
N GLU A 114 0.86 -8.22 -9.91
CA GLU A 114 0.92 -8.17 -11.38
C GLU A 114 -0.48 -8.23 -12.00
N HIS A 115 -1.30 -9.16 -11.54
CA HIS A 115 -2.57 -9.46 -12.19
C HIS A 115 -3.58 -8.31 -12.10
N PHE A 116 -3.72 -7.70 -10.92
CA PHE A 116 -4.72 -6.67 -10.67
C PHE A 116 -4.16 -5.24 -10.79
N PHE A 117 -2.86 -5.05 -10.54
CA PHE A 117 -2.23 -3.72 -10.46
C PHE A 117 -1.11 -3.47 -11.48
N GLY A 118 -0.73 -4.49 -12.27
CA GLY A 118 0.29 -4.37 -13.32
C GLY A 118 1.70 -4.08 -12.79
N GLY A 119 1.95 -4.39 -11.52
CA GLY A 119 3.23 -4.21 -10.83
C GLY A 119 4.06 -5.49 -10.79
N GLY A 120 5.14 -5.48 -10.03
CA GLY A 120 5.96 -6.66 -9.75
C GLY A 120 7.17 -6.32 -8.89
N LEU A 121 7.78 -7.33 -8.27
CA LEU A 121 9.03 -7.16 -7.50
C LEU A 121 10.17 -6.56 -8.34
N ARG A 122 10.12 -6.75 -9.66
CA ARG A 122 11.04 -6.10 -10.61
C ARG A 122 11.00 -4.58 -10.51
N ASP A 123 9.88 -3.99 -10.13
CA ASP A 123 9.71 -2.53 -10.03
C ASP A 123 10.44 -1.98 -8.80
N ILE A 124 10.41 -2.69 -7.65
CA ILE A 124 11.22 -2.34 -6.49
C ILE A 124 12.70 -2.45 -6.83
N ARG A 125 13.12 -3.57 -7.44
CA ARG A 125 14.52 -3.79 -7.83
C ARG A 125 15.01 -2.74 -8.85
N ALA A 126 14.15 -2.27 -9.73
CA ALA A 126 14.47 -1.22 -10.69
C ALA A 126 14.55 0.17 -10.05
N ALA A 127 13.70 0.48 -9.08
CA ALA A 127 13.68 1.74 -8.36
C ALA A 127 14.83 1.86 -7.35
N ARG A 128 15.13 0.80 -6.60
CA ARG A 128 16.08 0.82 -5.46
C ARG A 128 17.41 1.49 -5.76
N PRO A 129 18.11 1.19 -6.87
CA PRO A 129 19.40 1.83 -7.19
C PRO A 129 19.30 3.34 -7.48
N THR A 130 18.10 3.85 -7.75
CA THR A 130 17.87 5.25 -8.14
C THR A 130 17.39 6.14 -6.99
N VAL A 131 17.07 5.54 -5.83
CA VAL A 131 16.48 6.25 -4.69
C VAL A 131 17.12 5.83 -3.37
N SER A 132 17.13 6.74 -2.40
CA SER A 132 17.53 6.50 -1.00
C SER A 132 16.34 6.57 -0.05
N LEU A 133 15.14 6.84 -0.54
CA LEU A 133 13.92 6.84 0.28
C LEU A 133 13.52 5.43 0.69
N PRO A 134 12.86 5.26 1.85
CA PRO A 134 12.25 4.00 2.22
C PRO A 134 11.18 3.58 1.20
N ILE A 135 11.14 2.29 0.87
CA ILE A 135 10.21 1.69 -0.10
C ILE A 135 9.27 0.73 0.62
N LEU A 136 7.99 1.00 0.55
CA LEU A 136 6.90 0.08 0.92
C LEU A 136 6.63 -0.88 -0.24
N ARG A 137 6.73 -2.20 0.01
CA ARG A 137 6.11 -3.20 -0.85
C ARG A 137 4.59 -3.17 -0.65
N LYS A 138 3.87 -2.60 -1.61
CA LYS A 138 2.40 -2.56 -1.62
C LYS A 138 1.87 -3.78 -2.36
N ASP A 139 1.42 -4.78 -1.61
CA ASP A 139 0.94 -6.07 -2.11
C ASP A 139 -0.07 -6.67 -1.11
N PHE A 140 -0.72 -7.75 -1.47
CA PHE A 140 -1.56 -8.57 -0.58
C PHE A 140 -0.70 -9.65 0.05
N ILE A 141 -0.09 -9.32 1.20
CA ILE A 141 0.83 -10.22 1.90
C ILE A 141 0.04 -11.14 2.81
N ILE A 142 0.14 -12.45 2.55
CA ILE A 142 -0.55 -13.53 3.25
C ILE A 142 0.39 -14.68 3.62
N SER A 143 1.69 -14.56 3.34
CA SER A 143 2.67 -15.63 3.54
C SER A 143 4.04 -15.06 3.91
N ARG A 144 4.78 -15.79 4.76
CA ARG A 144 6.19 -15.53 5.07
C ARG A 144 7.06 -15.50 3.81
N TYR A 145 6.73 -16.32 2.80
CA TYR A 145 7.42 -16.31 1.51
C TYR A 145 7.49 -14.91 0.89
N GLN A 146 6.38 -14.17 0.94
CA GLN A 146 6.34 -12.80 0.41
C GLN A 146 7.20 -11.83 1.23
N LEU A 147 7.36 -12.04 2.54
CA LEU A 147 8.26 -11.23 3.37
C LEU A 147 9.73 -11.44 2.97
N LEU A 148 10.14 -12.69 2.73
CA LEU A 148 11.47 -13.01 2.21
C LEU A 148 11.71 -12.39 0.83
N GLN A 149 10.70 -12.45 -0.05
CA GLN A 149 10.76 -11.78 -1.36
C GLN A 149 10.88 -10.26 -1.23
N ALA A 150 10.15 -9.63 -0.28
CA ALA A 150 10.23 -8.18 -0.04
C ALA A 150 11.64 -7.79 0.37
N LYS A 151 12.23 -8.53 1.32
CA LYS A 151 13.61 -8.30 1.76
C LYS A 151 14.61 -8.50 0.62
N ALA A 152 14.49 -9.58 -0.14
CA ALA A 152 15.35 -9.88 -1.29
C ALA A 152 15.20 -8.86 -2.44
N ALA A 153 14.05 -8.18 -2.53
CA ALA A 153 13.85 -7.07 -3.45
C ALA A 153 14.32 -5.72 -2.90
N GLN A 154 14.81 -5.66 -1.66
CA GLN A 154 15.25 -4.47 -0.93
C GLN A 154 14.11 -3.46 -0.67
N ALA A 155 12.91 -3.97 -0.35
CA ALA A 155 11.90 -3.18 0.33
C ALA A 155 12.31 -2.91 1.79
N ASP A 156 11.85 -1.80 2.34
CA ASP A 156 12.12 -1.38 3.72
C ASP A 156 10.91 -1.62 4.62
N ALA A 157 9.71 -1.61 4.04
CA ALA A 157 8.46 -1.88 4.74
C ALA A 157 7.53 -2.75 3.89
N VAL A 158 6.59 -3.40 4.56
CA VAL A 158 5.55 -4.23 3.96
C VAL A 158 4.16 -3.81 4.42
N LEU A 159 3.16 -4.03 3.56
CA LEU A 159 1.76 -3.84 3.88
C LEU A 159 1.16 -5.13 4.43
N LEU A 160 0.51 -5.06 5.58
CA LEU A 160 -0.44 -6.07 6.04
C LEU A 160 -1.85 -5.47 6.01
N ILE A 161 -2.84 -6.21 5.55
CA ILE A 161 -4.22 -5.75 5.40
C ILE A 161 -5.10 -6.53 6.38
N ALA A 162 -5.68 -5.84 7.37
CA ALA A 162 -6.50 -6.47 8.40
C ALA A 162 -7.67 -7.27 7.80
N ALA A 163 -8.34 -6.73 6.78
CA ALA A 163 -9.45 -7.39 6.09
C ALA A 163 -9.05 -8.69 5.33
N ALA A 164 -7.75 -8.91 5.07
CA ALA A 164 -7.23 -10.06 4.33
C ALA A 164 -6.71 -11.19 5.24
N LEU A 165 -6.57 -10.95 6.53
CA LEU A 165 -5.88 -11.82 7.49
C LEU A 165 -6.74 -12.04 8.74
N SER A 166 -6.53 -13.14 9.44
CA SER A 166 -6.95 -13.24 10.85
C SER A 166 -5.98 -12.43 11.73
N LYS A 167 -6.39 -12.15 12.98
CA LYS A 167 -5.50 -11.44 13.94
C LYS A 167 -4.22 -12.22 14.19
N GLU A 168 -4.31 -13.53 14.30
CA GLU A 168 -3.18 -14.45 14.52
C GLU A 168 -2.22 -14.44 13.33
N GLU A 169 -2.76 -14.52 12.11
CA GLU A 169 -1.95 -14.43 10.89
C GLU A 169 -1.26 -13.07 10.79
N CYS A 170 -1.98 -11.98 11.05
CA CYS A 170 -1.44 -10.63 11.03
C CYS A 170 -0.30 -10.46 12.03
N SER A 171 -0.50 -10.87 13.30
CA SER A 171 0.51 -10.80 14.35
C SER A 171 1.74 -11.65 14.01
N THR A 172 1.53 -12.86 13.49
CA THR A 172 2.62 -13.76 13.08
C THR A 172 3.43 -13.13 11.95
N LEU A 173 2.79 -12.63 10.90
CA LEU A 173 3.47 -12.01 9.76
C LEU A 173 4.18 -10.71 10.17
N ALA A 174 3.60 -9.90 11.05
CA ALA A 174 4.25 -8.71 11.57
C ALA A 174 5.53 -9.04 12.36
N CYS A 175 5.48 -10.03 13.24
CA CYS A 175 6.65 -10.54 13.95
C CYS A 175 7.73 -11.06 13.00
N GLU A 176 7.36 -11.84 11.98
CA GLU A 176 8.30 -12.35 10.98
C GLU A 176 8.89 -11.22 10.11
N ALA A 177 8.13 -10.18 9.79
CA ALA A 177 8.62 -9.00 9.09
C ALA A 177 9.73 -8.30 9.92
N HIS A 178 9.49 -8.09 11.21
CA HIS A 178 10.49 -7.51 12.12
C HIS A 178 11.77 -8.34 12.23
N LYS A 179 11.67 -9.69 12.26
CA LYS A 179 12.86 -10.58 12.25
C LYS A 179 13.72 -10.39 11.00
N LEU A 180 13.08 -10.01 9.88
CA LEU A 180 13.76 -9.69 8.63
C LEU A 180 14.21 -8.22 8.56
N GLY A 181 13.96 -7.41 9.58
CA GLY A 181 14.24 -5.98 9.60
C GLY A 181 13.34 -5.18 8.65
N LEU A 182 12.12 -5.63 8.40
CA LEU A 182 11.11 -4.91 7.64
C LEU A 182 10.14 -4.21 8.60
N GLU A 183 9.82 -2.95 8.34
CA GLU A 183 8.75 -2.25 9.04
C GLU A 183 7.37 -2.66 8.50
N VAL A 184 6.33 -2.52 9.33
CA VAL A 184 4.97 -2.94 9.02
C VAL A 184 4.03 -1.74 8.99
N LEU A 185 3.38 -1.52 7.84
CA LEU A 185 2.20 -0.69 7.69
C LEU A 185 0.96 -1.60 7.74
N LEU A 186 0.15 -1.47 8.79
CA LEU A 186 -1.12 -2.18 8.92
C LEU A 186 -2.25 -1.35 8.33
N GLU A 187 -2.83 -1.80 7.21
CA GLU A 187 -3.98 -1.16 6.58
C GLU A 187 -5.28 -1.62 7.22
N MET A 188 -6.11 -0.65 7.61
CA MET A 188 -7.42 -0.85 8.23
C MET A 188 -8.49 0.00 7.53
N HIS A 189 -9.74 -0.50 7.50
CA HIS A 189 -10.88 0.13 6.83
C HIS A 189 -11.97 0.59 7.79
N HIS A 190 -12.08 -0.03 8.97
CA HIS A 190 -13.11 0.28 9.96
C HIS A 190 -12.65 -0.03 11.39
N GLU A 191 -13.40 0.49 12.36
CA GLU A 191 -13.07 0.40 13.79
C GLU A 191 -12.92 -1.02 14.32
N GLY A 192 -13.65 -1.99 13.77
CA GLY A 192 -13.53 -3.39 14.16
C GLY A 192 -12.19 -4.04 13.89
N GLU A 193 -11.31 -3.34 13.14
CA GLU A 193 -9.96 -3.80 12.83
C GLU A 193 -8.88 -3.20 13.73
N LEU A 194 -9.24 -2.29 14.64
CA LEU A 194 -8.27 -1.65 15.55
C LEU A 194 -7.54 -2.64 16.46
N ASP A 195 -8.18 -3.75 16.80
CA ASP A 195 -7.61 -4.84 17.61
C ASP A 195 -6.48 -5.62 16.90
N TYR A 196 -6.22 -5.37 15.61
CA TYR A 196 -5.07 -5.93 14.89
C TYR A 196 -3.77 -5.21 15.20
N VAL A 197 -3.84 -3.98 15.74
CA VAL A 197 -2.65 -3.23 16.16
C VAL A 197 -1.97 -3.96 17.31
N ASN A 198 -0.70 -4.26 17.15
CA ASN A 198 0.14 -4.97 18.13
C ASN A 198 1.56 -4.38 18.15
N GLU A 199 2.45 -4.90 18.99
CA GLU A 199 3.80 -4.39 19.19
C GLU A 199 4.72 -4.45 17.94
N TYR A 200 4.34 -5.22 16.92
CA TYR A 200 5.09 -5.34 15.65
C TYR A 200 4.52 -4.45 14.52
N VAL A 201 3.52 -3.62 14.83
CA VAL A 201 2.98 -2.66 13.88
C VAL A 201 3.66 -1.31 14.06
N ASP A 202 4.41 -0.86 13.05
CA ASP A 202 5.15 0.40 13.09
C ASP A 202 4.28 1.60 12.73
N MET A 203 3.36 1.40 11.79
CA MET A 203 2.48 2.42 11.23
C MET A 203 1.07 1.87 11.06
N ALA A 204 0.06 2.66 11.45
CA ALA A 204 -1.36 2.34 11.28
C ALA A 204 -1.94 3.12 10.11
N GLY A 205 -2.30 2.40 9.05
CA GLY A 205 -2.89 2.94 7.84
C GLY A 205 -4.41 2.91 7.87
N ILE A 206 -5.06 4.04 7.64
CA ILE A 206 -6.49 4.13 7.45
C ILE A 206 -6.79 4.27 5.98
N ASN A 207 -7.36 3.23 5.38
CA ASN A 207 -7.77 3.26 3.99
C ASN A 207 -9.18 3.87 3.87
N ASN A 208 -9.25 5.03 3.23
CA ASN A 208 -10.50 5.76 3.00
C ASN A 208 -11.36 5.15 1.87
N ARG A 209 -10.81 4.18 1.13
CA ARG A 209 -11.55 3.49 0.07
C ARG A 209 -12.23 2.26 0.64
N ASN A 210 -13.54 2.22 0.53
CA ASN A 210 -14.30 1.01 0.82
C ASN A 210 -13.97 -0.06 -0.24
N LEU A 211 -13.46 -1.22 0.20
CA LEU A 211 -13.07 -2.31 -0.70
C LEU A 211 -14.24 -2.84 -1.52
N GLY A 212 -15.44 -2.57 -1.03
CA GLY A 212 -16.68 -3.00 -1.56
C GLY A 212 -17.27 -2.20 -2.66
N THR A 213 -17.43 -0.98 -2.39
CA THR A 213 -18.12 -0.05 -3.29
C THR A 213 -17.14 0.77 -4.12
N PHE A 214 -15.84 0.69 -3.82
CA PHE A 214 -14.79 1.58 -4.31
C PHE A 214 -15.06 3.07 -3.99
N HIS A 215 -16.09 3.36 -3.21
CA HIS A 215 -16.33 4.72 -2.71
C HIS A 215 -15.19 5.13 -1.78
N THR A 216 -14.75 6.37 -1.92
CA THR A 216 -13.65 6.93 -1.11
C THR A 216 -14.20 8.07 -0.27
N ASP A 217 -14.04 7.96 1.05
CA ASP A 217 -14.51 8.92 2.03
C ASP A 217 -13.39 9.22 3.04
N VAL A 218 -12.73 10.37 2.89
CA VAL A 218 -11.62 10.80 3.75
C VAL A 218 -12.07 11.02 5.21
N GLU A 219 -13.37 11.22 5.45
CA GLU A 219 -13.94 11.30 6.80
C GLU A 219 -13.69 10.03 7.62
N ASN A 220 -13.40 8.89 6.96
CA ASN A 220 -13.00 7.68 7.64
C ASN A 220 -11.71 7.87 8.47
N SER A 221 -10.71 8.54 7.89
CA SER A 221 -9.48 8.86 8.62
C SER A 221 -9.76 9.72 9.84
N PHE A 222 -10.61 10.74 9.73
CA PHE A 222 -10.98 11.60 10.86
C PHE A 222 -11.69 10.82 11.97
N ARG A 223 -12.65 9.97 11.62
CA ARG A 223 -13.39 9.14 12.59
C ARG A 223 -12.50 8.15 13.36
N MET A 224 -11.50 7.59 12.68
CA MET A 224 -10.62 6.57 13.28
C MET A 224 -9.42 7.18 14.02
N ALA A 225 -9.06 8.43 13.75
CA ALA A 225 -7.86 9.08 14.28
C ALA A 225 -7.77 9.04 15.81
N GLU A 226 -8.89 9.34 16.49
CA GLU A 226 -8.97 9.39 17.97
C GLU A 226 -8.93 8.01 18.63
N LYS A 227 -9.24 6.96 17.88
CA LYS A 227 -9.37 5.58 18.39
C LYS A 227 -8.08 4.79 18.29
N LEU A 228 -7.12 5.27 17.49
CA LEU A 228 -5.80 4.67 17.37
C LEU A 228 -4.94 4.99 18.60
N PRO A 229 -4.03 4.08 19.01
CA PRO A 229 -3.03 4.38 20.03
C PRO A 229 -2.29 5.68 19.73
N ALA A 230 -2.03 6.49 20.78
CA ALA A 230 -1.46 7.83 20.59
C ALA A 230 0.00 7.80 20.11
N ASP A 231 0.71 6.71 20.36
CA ASP A 231 2.13 6.50 20.06
C ASP A 231 2.38 5.85 18.70
N ILE A 232 1.32 5.35 18.03
CA ILE A 232 1.46 4.78 16.69
C ILE A 232 1.48 5.87 15.62
N LEU A 233 2.36 5.73 14.62
CA LEU A 233 2.39 6.63 13.50
C LEU A 233 1.20 6.37 12.57
N LYS A 234 0.36 7.39 12.39
CA LYS A 234 -0.87 7.31 11.59
C LYS A 234 -0.60 7.65 10.13
N VAL A 235 -1.11 6.82 9.22
CA VAL A 235 -1.05 7.00 7.77
C VAL A 235 -2.48 7.06 7.22
N SER A 236 -2.81 8.05 6.39
CA SER A 236 -4.07 8.12 5.65
C SER A 236 -3.84 7.69 4.21
N GLU A 237 -4.69 6.80 3.72
CA GLU A 237 -4.57 6.20 2.38
C GLU A 237 -5.85 6.41 1.57
N SER A 238 -5.69 6.60 0.27
CA SER A 238 -6.79 6.79 -0.69
C SER A 238 -7.57 8.11 -0.54
N GLY A 239 -8.03 8.65 -1.65
CA GLY A 239 -8.91 9.82 -1.70
C GLY A 239 -8.25 11.18 -1.46
N ILE A 240 -6.96 11.22 -1.19
CA ILE A 240 -6.24 12.47 -0.99
C ILE A 240 -5.87 13.06 -2.35
N SER A 241 -6.50 14.16 -2.71
CA SER A 241 -6.33 14.78 -4.03
C SER A 241 -5.90 16.25 -3.97
N ASN A 242 -5.92 16.87 -2.79
CA ASN A 242 -5.50 18.26 -2.61
C ASN A 242 -4.71 18.45 -1.30
N PRO A 243 -3.82 19.46 -1.24
CA PRO A 243 -2.98 19.73 -0.07
C PRO A 243 -3.76 20.12 1.19
N GLN A 244 -4.93 20.75 1.04
CA GLN A 244 -5.73 21.17 2.19
C GLN A 244 -6.20 19.97 3.02
N THR A 245 -6.56 18.84 2.37
CA THR A 245 -6.89 17.60 3.06
C THR A 245 -5.72 17.10 3.90
N VAL A 246 -4.49 17.18 3.38
CA VAL A 246 -3.28 16.82 4.13
C VAL A 246 -3.09 17.72 5.35
N LYS A 247 -3.29 19.04 5.21
CA LYS A 247 -3.19 20.00 6.34
C LYS A 247 -4.18 19.64 7.46
N LEU A 248 -5.43 19.34 7.11
CA LEU A 248 -6.45 18.94 8.08
C LEU A 248 -6.11 17.62 8.77
N LEU A 249 -5.74 16.58 8.01
CA LEU A 249 -5.35 15.29 8.58
C LEU A 249 -4.13 15.39 9.50
N ARG A 250 -3.18 16.28 9.21
CA ARG A 250 -2.03 16.54 10.10
C ARG A 250 -2.45 17.10 11.45
N GLN A 251 -3.50 17.92 11.51
CA GLN A 251 -4.06 18.44 12.76
C GLN A 251 -4.62 17.30 13.63
N GLU A 252 -5.13 16.23 13.01
CA GLU A 252 -5.59 15.01 13.68
C GLU A 252 -4.45 14.01 14.00
N GLY A 253 -3.20 14.42 13.82
CA GLY A 253 -2.03 13.64 14.20
C GLY A 253 -1.52 12.67 13.14
N PHE A 254 -2.07 12.67 11.91
CA PHE A 254 -1.48 11.89 10.81
C PHE A 254 -0.10 12.42 10.45
N ARG A 255 0.82 11.50 10.13
CA ARG A 255 2.20 11.81 9.70
C ARG A 255 2.54 11.24 8.34
N GLY A 256 1.76 10.26 7.84
CA GLY A 256 1.91 9.69 6.51
C GLY A 256 0.67 9.89 5.64
N PHE A 257 0.86 10.16 4.34
CA PHE A 257 -0.21 10.37 3.36
C PHE A 257 0.12 9.64 2.09
N LEU A 258 -0.54 8.49 1.85
CA LEU A 258 -0.29 7.64 0.70
C LEU A 258 -1.12 8.12 -0.49
N ILE A 259 -0.44 8.62 -1.52
CA ILE A 259 -1.05 9.26 -2.69
C ILE A 259 -0.46 8.67 -3.97
N GLY A 260 -1.31 8.07 -4.80
CA GLY A 260 -0.91 7.45 -6.06
C GLY A 260 -1.64 8.04 -7.26
N GLU A 261 -2.94 7.82 -7.37
CA GLU A 261 -3.73 8.19 -8.55
C GLU A 261 -3.58 9.67 -8.93
N THR A 262 -3.55 10.55 -7.93
CA THR A 262 -3.41 12.01 -8.13
C THR A 262 -2.18 12.37 -8.95
N PHE A 263 -1.07 11.67 -8.74
CA PHE A 263 0.18 11.89 -9.44
C PHE A 263 0.28 11.05 -10.72
N MET A 264 0.03 9.74 -10.63
CA MET A 264 0.23 8.79 -11.72
C MET A 264 -0.64 9.02 -12.96
N LYS A 265 -1.80 9.67 -12.84
CA LYS A 265 -2.67 10.01 -13.97
C LYS A 265 -2.17 11.18 -14.83
N THR A 266 -1.12 11.87 -14.40
CA THR A 266 -0.57 13.04 -15.10
C THR A 266 0.59 12.66 -16.03
N ALA A 267 0.87 13.48 -17.00
CA ALA A 267 1.99 13.27 -17.91
C ALA A 267 3.36 13.32 -17.21
N ASN A 268 3.46 14.05 -16.10
CA ASN A 268 4.69 14.16 -15.30
C ASN A 268 4.36 14.04 -13.81
N PRO A 269 4.33 12.81 -13.27
CA PRO A 269 4.01 12.56 -11.86
C PRO A 269 4.90 13.28 -10.86
N GLY A 270 6.22 13.35 -11.11
CA GLY A 270 7.17 14.06 -10.25
C GLY A 270 6.91 15.56 -10.18
N ASN A 271 6.63 16.20 -11.33
CA ASN A 271 6.29 17.62 -11.34
C ASN A 271 4.97 17.90 -10.62
N THR A 272 3.98 17.02 -10.79
CA THR A 272 2.69 17.15 -10.09
C THR A 272 2.88 17.05 -8.58
N LEU A 273 3.71 16.12 -8.11
CA LEU A 273 4.07 16.03 -6.69
C LEU A 273 4.80 17.30 -6.20
N SER A 274 5.75 17.85 -6.99
CA SER A 274 6.46 19.07 -6.62
C SER A 274 5.51 20.26 -6.43
N ILE A 275 4.52 20.42 -7.32
CA ILE A 275 3.49 21.46 -7.19
C ILE A 275 2.64 21.21 -5.93
N PHE A 276 2.21 19.97 -5.71
CA PHE A 276 1.42 19.60 -4.53
C PHE A 276 2.15 19.92 -3.22
N ILE A 277 3.45 19.63 -3.14
CA ILE A 277 4.27 19.94 -1.96
C ILE A 277 4.40 21.45 -1.74
N LYS A 278 4.64 22.22 -2.79
CA LYS A 278 4.72 23.69 -2.67
C LYS A 278 3.42 24.30 -2.17
N GLU A 279 2.27 23.82 -2.62
CA GLU A 279 0.95 24.24 -2.14
C GLU A 279 0.69 23.77 -0.69
N LEU A 280 1.27 22.65 -0.28
CA LEU A 280 1.17 22.15 1.10
C LEU A 280 1.98 23.01 2.07
N GLU A 281 3.13 23.53 1.64
CA GLU A 281 4.05 24.36 2.44
C GLU A 281 3.66 25.86 2.46
N SER A 282 2.82 26.29 1.52
CA SER A 282 2.26 27.66 1.50
C SER A 282 1.12 27.83 2.53
#